data_e94fd03ebda350910324a9bd68d022a5
#
_entry.id   e94fd03ebda350910324a9bd68d022a5
#
_cell.length_a   1.000
_cell.length_b   1.000
_cell.length_c   1.000
_cell.angle_alpha   90.00
_cell.angle_beta   90.00
_cell.angle_gamma   90.00
#
_symmetry.space_group_name_H-M   'P 1'
#
loop_
_entity.id
_entity.type
_entity.pdbx_description
1 polymer ?
#
loop_
_entity_poly.entity_id
_entity_poly.type
_entity_poly.pdbx_seq_one_letter_code
_entity_poly.pdbx_strand_id
1 'polypeptide(L)'
;MLKQSDDFYEECLNTYDILKNIPEKNLKTLTQFKNWSFEDIIRHLHVWNIAAYKSLLGQNEWDKFNIELQTFFKKKLKLIDFEKSFTNDIKGKDLLNLWYNTFKKVSNIFRQEHPKKRVKWVGPDMSILSSISARHMETWAHSQAIYDTLGIERKNKDRILNIVIIGNNTFEWTFKVNKQEVPINKPYLKLFSPSGKIWKFNDLQNSNKIEG
;
A
#
# COMPACT_ATOMS: atom_id res chain seq x y z
N MET A 1 -7.01 -19.23 6.54
CA MET A 1 -6.30 -18.00 6.90
C MET A 1 -5.84 -17.30 5.64
N LEU A 2 -5.96 -15.98 5.56
CA LEU A 2 -5.64 -15.18 4.38
C LEU A 2 -4.12 -14.95 4.28
N LYS A 3 -3.44 -15.68 3.38
CA LYS A 3 -1.98 -15.61 3.19
C LYS A 3 -1.49 -14.20 2.85
N GLN A 4 -2.27 -13.42 2.11
CA GLN A 4 -1.91 -12.04 1.74
C GLN A 4 -1.69 -11.13 2.96
N SER A 5 -2.27 -11.46 4.10
CA SER A 5 -2.00 -10.75 5.36
C SER A 5 -0.60 -11.03 5.89
N ASP A 6 -0.09 -12.25 5.69
CA ASP A 6 1.29 -12.59 6.06
C ASP A 6 2.27 -11.92 5.10
N ASP A 7 1.96 -11.92 3.80
CA ASP A 7 2.77 -11.24 2.78
C ASP A 7 2.88 -9.73 3.05
N PHE A 8 1.77 -9.08 3.46
CA PHE A 8 1.75 -7.68 3.89
C PHE A 8 2.60 -7.46 5.15
N TYR A 9 2.43 -8.32 6.17
CA TYR A 9 3.18 -8.22 7.42
C TYR A 9 4.68 -8.31 7.18
N GLU A 10 5.13 -9.30 6.41
CA GLU A 10 6.55 -9.47 6.08
C GLU A 10 7.12 -8.28 5.30
N GLU A 11 6.35 -7.66 4.41
CA GLU A 11 6.79 -6.48 3.68
C GLU A 11 6.97 -5.28 4.60
N CYS A 12 6.02 -5.05 5.51
CA CYS A 12 6.14 -4.03 6.53
C CYS A 12 7.34 -4.28 7.46
N LEU A 13 7.53 -5.53 7.88
CA LEU A 13 8.60 -5.92 8.78
C LEU A 13 9.98 -5.68 8.16
N ASN A 14 10.17 -6.01 6.88
CA ASN A 14 11.44 -5.74 6.19
C ASN A 14 11.80 -4.25 6.23
N THR A 15 10.84 -3.37 5.98
CA THR A 15 11.05 -1.92 6.03
C THR A 15 11.29 -1.43 7.46
N TYR A 16 10.51 -1.95 8.42
CA TYR A 16 10.68 -1.63 9.84
C TYR A 16 12.07 -2.03 10.35
N ASP A 17 12.57 -3.21 9.99
CA ASP A 17 13.87 -3.73 10.42
C ASP A 17 15.05 -2.86 9.93
N ILE A 18 14.94 -2.26 8.76
CA ILE A 18 15.91 -1.27 8.29
C ILE A 18 15.81 0.00 9.15
N LEU A 19 14.60 0.56 9.30
CA LEU A 19 14.38 1.86 9.92
C LEU A 19 14.63 1.85 11.44
N LYS A 20 14.39 0.72 12.14
CA LYS A 20 14.66 0.63 13.58
C LYS A 20 16.15 0.78 13.92
N ASN A 21 17.04 0.41 12.99
CA ASN A 21 18.48 0.41 13.19
C ASN A 21 19.17 1.73 12.81
N ILE A 22 18.47 2.66 12.13
CA ILE A 22 19.06 3.97 11.82
C ILE A 22 18.86 4.95 12.97
N PRO A 23 19.78 5.93 13.13
CA PRO A 23 19.62 7.00 14.11
C PRO A 23 18.31 7.77 13.89
N GLU A 24 17.64 8.16 14.98
CA GLU A 24 16.34 8.84 14.89
C GLU A 24 16.36 10.10 14.02
N LYS A 25 17.41 10.90 14.12
CA LYS A 25 17.59 12.10 13.28
C LYS A 25 17.54 11.81 11.79
N ASN A 26 17.94 10.60 11.37
CA ASN A 26 17.96 10.19 9.96
C ASN A 26 16.56 9.79 9.45
N LEU A 27 15.55 9.65 10.32
CA LEU A 27 14.16 9.47 9.88
C LEU A 27 13.63 10.71 9.15
N LYS A 28 14.28 11.87 9.30
CA LYS A 28 13.98 13.12 8.58
C LYS A 28 14.67 13.22 7.22
N THR A 29 15.47 12.22 6.83
CA THR A 29 16.14 12.20 5.52
C THR A 29 15.09 12.24 4.41
N LEU A 30 15.26 13.20 3.48
CA LEU A 30 14.36 13.34 2.32
C LEU A 30 14.70 12.29 1.26
N THR A 31 13.66 11.76 0.65
CA THR A 31 13.76 10.87 -0.52
C THR A 31 13.53 11.65 -1.81
N GLN A 32 13.87 11.05 -2.95
CA GLN A 32 13.50 11.60 -4.27
C GLN A 32 11.99 11.49 -4.55
N PHE A 33 11.26 10.67 -3.81
CA PHE A 33 9.81 10.55 -3.95
C PHE A 33 9.12 11.77 -3.32
N LYS A 34 8.70 12.71 -4.14
CA LYS A 34 7.95 13.94 -3.75
C LYS A 34 8.64 14.77 -2.64
N ASN A 35 9.95 14.60 -2.42
CA ASN A 35 10.68 15.14 -1.28
C ASN A 35 10.08 14.74 0.09
N TRP A 36 9.45 13.57 0.17
CA TRP A 36 8.98 13.02 1.44
C TRP A 36 10.16 12.49 2.25
N SER A 37 10.14 12.77 3.55
CA SER A 37 11.06 12.13 4.48
C SER A 37 10.66 10.68 4.76
N PHE A 38 11.55 9.91 5.38
CA PHE A 38 11.19 8.58 5.88
C PHE A 38 10.02 8.66 6.86
N GLU A 39 9.97 9.69 7.71
CA GLU A 39 8.83 9.93 8.62
C GLU A 39 7.53 10.16 7.84
N ASP A 40 7.55 10.91 6.76
CA ASP A 40 6.36 11.16 5.93
C ASP A 40 5.85 9.86 5.29
N ILE A 41 6.77 9.01 4.80
CA ILE A 41 6.43 7.69 4.25
C ILE A 41 5.82 6.78 5.34
N ILE A 42 6.45 6.69 6.51
CA ILE A 42 5.96 5.87 7.64
C ILE A 42 4.58 6.35 8.06
N ARG A 43 4.37 7.66 8.17
CA ARG A 43 3.10 8.29 8.55
C ARG A 43 2.00 7.95 7.54
N HIS A 44 2.30 8.09 6.26
CA HIS A 44 1.40 7.70 5.17
C HIS A 44 0.98 6.23 5.32
N LEU A 45 1.93 5.33 5.40
CA LEU A 45 1.64 3.89 5.55
C LEU A 45 0.84 3.60 6.81
N HIS A 46 1.13 4.27 7.93
CA HIS A 46 0.41 4.12 9.19
C HIS A 46 -1.05 4.56 9.08
N VAL A 47 -1.30 5.78 8.59
CA VAL A 47 -2.65 6.36 8.48
C VAL A 47 -3.54 5.51 7.57
N TRP A 48 -3.01 5.05 6.44
CA TRP A 48 -3.78 4.23 5.52
C TRP A 48 -3.97 2.77 5.98
N ASN A 49 -3.11 2.27 6.84
CA ASN A 49 -3.36 1.01 7.58
C ASN A 49 -4.50 1.18 8.59
N ILE A 50 -4.58 2.33 9.29
CA ILE A 50 -5.72 2.65 10.16
C ILE A 50 -7.00 2.79 9.34
N ALA A 51 -6.97 3.44 8.17
CA ALA A 51 -8.11 3.55 7.28
C ALA A 51 -8.66 2.17 6.89
N ALA A 52 -7.79 1.23 6.50
CA ALA A 52 -8.17 -0.14 6.19
C ALA A 52 -8.76 -0.86 7.42
N TYR A 53 -8.19 -0.67 8.59
CA TYR A 53 -8.72 -1.23 9.84
C TYR A 53 -10.11 -0.65 10.18
N LYS A 54 -10.29 0.67 10.09
CA LYS A 54 -11.59 1.32 10.34
C LYS A 54 -12.67 0.86 9.36
N SER A 55 -12.30 0.68 8.10
CA SER A 55 -13.18 0.13 7.07
C SER A 55 -13.64 -1.30 7.43
N LEU A 56 -12.76 -2.12 8.02
CA LEU A 56 -13.08 -3.47 8.47
C LEU A 56 -14.03 -3.48 9.68
N LEU A 57 -13.91 -2.51 10.59
CA LEU A 57 -14.78 -2.37 11.75
C LEU A 57 -16.23 -2.00 11.38
N GLY A 58 -16.47 -1.51 10.17
CA GLY A 58 -17.79 -1.23 9.63
C GLY A 58 -18.03 0.23 9.27
N GLN A 59 -19.25 0.49 8.77
CA GLN A 59 -19.62 1.78 8.17
C GLN A 59 -19.37 2.96 9.11
N ASN A 60 -19.77 2.89 10.37
CA ASN A 60 -19.66 4.02 11.31
C ASN A 60 -18.20 4.45 11.55
N GLU A 61 -17.27 3.50 11.70
CA GLU A 61 -15.87 3.82 11.92
C GLU A 61 -15.18 4.32 10.65
N TRP A 62 -15.59 3.79 9.49
CA TRP A 62 -15.17 4.30 8.20
C TRP A 62 -15.65 5.73 7.97
N ASP A 63 -16.93 6.02 8.24
CA ASP A 63 -17.51 7.34 8.01
C ASP A 63 -16.82 8.42 8.86
N LYS A 64 -16.49 8.15 10.12
CA LYS A 64 -15.71 9.08 10.96
C LYS A 64 -14.39 9.46 10.28
N PHE A 65 -13.63 8.47 9.83
CA PHE A 65 -12.37 8.70 9.14
C PHE A 65 -12.54 9.46 7.81
N ASN A 66 -13.51 9.04 7.01
CA ASN A 66 -13.74 9.62 5.70
C ASN A 66 -14.27 11.06 5.78
N ILE A 67 -15.14 11.39 6.74
CA ILE A 67 -15.61 12.77 6.97
C ILE A 67 -14.45 13.68 7.33
N GLU A 68 -13.55 13.24 8.21
CA GLU A 68 -12.36 14.00 8.58
C GLU A 68 -11.48 14.24 7.35
N LEU A 69 -11.16 13.21 6.58
CA LEU A 69 -10.37 13.27 5.34
C LEU A 69 -11.02 14.25 4.32
N GLN A 70 -12.33 14.11 4.06
CA GLN A 70 -13.04 14.97 3.11
C GLN A 70 -13.09 16.43 3.57
N THR A 71 -13.14 16.66 4.88
CA THR A 71 -13.08 18.01 5.46
C THR A 71 -11.75 18.70 5.16
N PHE A 72 -10.65 17.95 5.22
CA PHE A 72 -9.34 18.45 4.83
C PHE A 72 -9.26 18.79 3.34
N PHE A 73 -9.78 17.91 2.47
CA PHE A 73 -9.77 18.18 1.02
C PHE A 73 -10.66 19.38 0.64
N LYS A 74 -11.81 19.57 1.29
CA LYS A 74 -12.65 20.77 1.09
C LYS A 74 -11.91 22.07 1.42
N LYS A 75 -10.98 22.03 2.38
CA LYS A 75 -10.10 23.16 2.74
C LYS A 75 -8.91 23.33 1.78
N LYS A 76 -8.81 22.52 0.71
CA LYS A 76 -7.69 22.48 -0.25
C LYS A 76 -6.31 22.22 0.39
N LEU A 77 -6.31 21.55 1.55
CA LEU A 77 -5.08 21.11 2.21
C LEU A 77 -4.51 19.86 1.55
N LYS A 78 -3.19 19.68 1.66
CA LYS A 78 -2.51 18.51 1.09
C LYS A 78 -2.77 17.28 1.95
N LEU A 79 -2.70 16.10 1.33
CA LEU A 79 -2.85 14.82 2.02
C LEU A 79 -1.88 14.67 3.20
N ILE A 80 -0.63 15.10 3.02
CA ILE A 80 0.39 15.03 4.07
C ILE A 80 0.04 15.89 5.30
N ASP A 81 -0.68 17.00 5.11
CA ASP A 81 -1.14 17.86 6.21
C ASP A 81 -2.26 17.16 7.00
N PHE A 82 -3.16 16.45 6.31
CA PHE A 82 -4.14 15.58 6.94
C PHE A 82 -3.46 14.49 7.78
N GLU A 83 -2.50 13.80 7.21
CA GLU A 83 -1.81 12.68 7.87
C GLU A 83 -1.04 13.14 9.12
N LYS A 84 -0.42 14.32 9.07
CA LYS A 84 0.22 14.94 10.24
C LYS A 84 -0.79 15.28 11.32
N SER A 85 -1.89 15.92 10.97
CA SER A 85 -2.97 16.24 11.90
C SER A 85 -3.57 14.99 12.51
N PHE A 86 -3.89 13.99 11.70
CA PHE A 86 -4.48 12.72 12.14
C PHE A 86 -3.62 11.94 13.14
N THR A 87 -2.30 12.08 13.05
CA THR A 87 -1.35 11.44 13.95
C THR A 87 -0.87 12.35 15.10
N ASN A 88 -1.52 13.51 15.32
CA ASN A 88 -1.08 14.52 16.29
C ASN A 88 0.41 14.87 16.14
N ASP A 89 0.90 14.85 14.91
CA ASP A 89 2.30 15.12 14.53
C ASP A 89 3.35 14.29 15.31
N ILE A 90 2.99 13.07 15.75
CA ILE A 90 3.93 12.11 16.35
C ILE A 90 5.10 11.88 15.38
N LYS A 91 6.33 11.83 15.88
CA LYS A 91 7.58 11.80 15.08
C LYS A 91 8.54 10.69 15.56
N GLY A 92 9.62 10.55 14.81
CA GLY A 92 10.76 9.75 15.20
C GLY A 92 10.45 8.29 15.44
N LYS A 93 11.10 7.73 16.43
CA LYS A 93 10.91 6.31 16.80
C LYS A 93 9.52 6.02 17.35
N ASP A 94 8.83 7.00 17.93
CA ASP A 94 7.46 6.82 18.39
C ASP A 94 6.50 6.58 17.21
N LEU A 95 6.64 7.34 16.12
CA LEU A 95 5.89 7.11 14.91
C LEU A 95 6.21 5.73 14.29
N LEU A 96 7.48 5.36 14.26
CA LEU A 96 7.92 4.06 13.76
C LEU A 96 7.30 2.91 14.57
N ASN A 97 7.30 3.00 15.89
CA ASN A 97 6.70 2.02 16.80
C ASN A 97 5.18 1.97 16.67
N LEU A 98 4.54 3.12 16.49
CA LEU A 98 3.11 3.22 16.25
C LEU A 98 2.73 2.51 14.94
N TRP A 99 3.48 2.72 13.87
CA TRP A 99 3.30 2.01 12.61
C TRP A 99 3.50 0.49 12.76
N TYR A 100 4.56 0.06 13.48
CA TYR A 100 4.80 -1.36 13.77
C TYR A 100 3.59 -2.02 14.44
N ASN A 101 3.08 -1.43 15.51
CA ASN A 101 1.93 -1.97 16.23
C ASN A 101 0.68 -2.01 15.35
N THR A 102 0.51 -1.02 14.48
CA THR A 102 -0.65 -0.93 13.58
C THR A 102 -0.60 -1.99 12.50
N PHE A 103 0.51 -2.16 11.78
CA PHE A 103 0.55 -3.17 10.72
C PHE A 103 0.47 -4.59 11.28
N LYS A 104 1.03 -4.85 12.45
CA LYS A 104 0.87 -6.12 13.16
C LYS A 104 -0.60 -6.40 13.49
N LYS A 105 -1.30 -5.41 14.02
CA LYS A 105 -2.73 -5.50 14.33
C LYS A 105 -3.56 -5.75 13.07
N VAL A 106 -3.33 -4.96 12.02
CA VAL A 106 -4.03 -5.07 10.74
C VAL A 106 -3.83 -6.46 10.15
N SER A 107 -2.59 -6.94 10.05
CA SER A 107 -2.31 -8.26 9.53
C SER A 107 -3.06 -9.36 10.31
N ASN A 108 -3.01 -9.31 11.64
CA ASN A 108 -3.65 -10.33 12.49
C ASN A 108 -5.17 -10.39 12.29
N ILE A 109 -5.83 -9.24 12.17
CA ILE A 109 -7.28 -9.17 12.02
C ILE A 109 -7.68 -9.60 10.59
N PHE A 110 -7.02 -9.04 9.57
CA PHE A 110 -7.31 -9.39 8.17
C PHE A 110 -7.10 -10.88 7.89
N ARG A 111 -6.13 -11.53 8.56
CA ARG A 111 -5.86 -12.98 8.41
C ARG A 111 -7.06 -13.85 8.73
N GLN A 112 -7.94 -13.41 9.62
CA GLN A 112 -9.12 -14.17 10.08
C GLN A 112 -10.37 -13.90 9.24
N GLU A 113 -10.33 -12.89 8.37
CA GLU A 113 -11.49 -12.45 7.62
C GLU A 113 -11.72 -13.27 6.35
N HIS A 114 -12.97 -13.31 5.91
CA HIS A 114 -13.33 -13.96 4.65
C HIS A 114 -12.85 -13.12 3.46
N PRO A 115 -12.07 -13.69 2.50
CA PRO A 115 -11.41 -12.93 1.43
C PRO A 115 -12.36 -12.12 0.54
N LYS A 116 -13.62 -12.57 0.37
CA LYS A 116 -14.65 -11.91 -0.45
C LYS A 116 -15.50 -10.89 0.32
N LYS A 117 -15.40 -10.80 1.66
CA LYS A 117 -16.11 -9.78 2.44
C LYS A 117 -15.78 -8.39 1.90
N ARG A 118 -16.79 -7.54 1.75
CA ARG A 118 -16.63 -6.19 1.19
C ARG A 118 -16.38 -5.18 2.32
N VAL A 119 -15.50 -4.23 2.04
CA VAL A 119 -15.15 -3.10 2.92
C VAL A 119 -15.17 -1.80 2.14
N LYS A 120 -15.48 -0.71 2.83
CA LYS A 120 -15.49 0.63 2.26
C LYS A 120 -14.08 1.12 1.94
N TRP A 121 -13.99 2.00 0.95
CA TRP A 121 -12.75 2.69 0.60
C TRP A 121 -13.03 4.09 0.05
N VAL A 122 -12.00 4.93 -0.09
CA VAL A 122 -12.09 6.26 -0.70
C VAL A 122 -12.48 6.24 -2.18
N GLY A 123 -12.28 5.12 -2.85
CA GLY A 123 -12.75 4.79 -4.19
C GLY A 123 -13.86 3.73 -4.13
N PRO A 124 -13.92 2.80 -5.09
CA PRO A 124 -14.85 1.69 -5.04
C PRO A 124 -14.62 0.79 -3.83
N ASP A 125 -15.71 0.22 -3.30
CA ASP A 125 -15.65 -0.79 -2.23
C ASP A 125 -14.73 -1.95 -2.67
N MET A 126 -13.92 -2.43 -1.75
CA MET A 126 -12.93 -3.49 -2.02
C MET A 126 -13.30 -4.79 -1.32
N SER A 127 -12.84 -5.93 -1.85
CA SER A 127 -12.80 -7.16 -1.06
C SER A 127 -11.70 -7.08 0.00
N ILE A 128 -11.82 -7.88 1.06
CA ILE A 128 -10.74 -8.02 2.07
C ILE A 128 -9.42 -8.40 1.41
N LEU A 129 -9.46 -9.35 0.46
CA LEU A 129 -8.29 -9.75 -0.32
C LEU A 129 -7.66 -8.55 -1.06
N SER A 130 -8.46 -7.76 -1.76
CA SER A 130 -7.96 -6.59 -2.48
C SER A 130 -7.46 -5.50 -1.53
N SER A 131 -8.14 -5.30 -0.39
CA SER A 131 -7.76 -4.28 0.60
C SER A 131 -6.38 -4.57 1.19
N ILE A 132 -6.12 -5.80 1.65
CA ILE A 132 -4.79 -6.14 2.23
C ILE A 132 -3.70 -6.20 1.15
N SER A 133 -4.02 -6.64 -0.07
CA SER A 133 -3.08 -6.61 -1.19
C SER A 133 -2.72 -5.17 -1.60
N ALA A 134 -3.67 -4.23 -1.51
CA ALA A 134 -3.40 -2.81 -1.71
C ALA A 134 -2.47 -2.26 -0.62
N ARG A 135 -2.66 -2.63 0.66
CA ARG A 135 -1.74 -2.24 1.74
C ARG A 135 -0.32 -2.80 1.52
N HIS A 136 -0.23 -4.05 1.03
CA HIS A 136 1.05 -4.64 0.63
C HIS A 136 1.70 -3.84 -0.50
N MET A 137 0.96 -3.54 -1.56
CA MET A 137 1.44 -2.74 -2.70
C MET A 137 1.92 -1.35 -2.26
N GLU A 138 1.15 -0.63 -1.45
CA GLU A 138 1.52 0.68 -0.92
C GLU A 138 2.82 0.62 -0.10
N THR A 139 2.93 -0.39 0.79
CA THR A 139 4.15 -0.58 1.57
C THR A 139 5.34 -0.85 0.66
N TRP A 140 5.20 -1.76 -0.30
CA TRP A 140 6.25 -2.11 -1.25
C TRP A 140 6.67 -0.90 -2.08
N ALA A 141 5.72 -0.17 -2.66
CA ALA A 141 6.00 0.96 -3.54
C ALA A 141 6.68 2.12 -2.79
N HIS A 142 6.11 2.54 -1.66
CA HIS A 142 6.65 3.68 -0.91
C HIS A 142 7.98 3.36 -0.21
N SER A 143 8.16 2.13 0.27
CA SER A 143 9.43 1.70 0.86
C SER A 143 10.59 1.74 -0.14
N GLN A 144 10.34 1.58 -1.44
CA GLN A 144 11.41 1.63 -2.44
C GLN A 144 12.22 2.92 -2.33
N ALA A 145 11.56 4.06 -2.11
CA ALA A 145 12.25 5.33 -1.92
C ALA A 145 13.21 5.35 -0.71
N ILE A 146 12.90 4.58 0.33
CA ILE A 146 13.77 4.40 1.51
C ILE A 146 14.99 3.56 1.13
N TYR A 147 14.78 2.42 0.46
CA TYR A 147 15.87 1.55 -0.01
C TYR A 147 16.83 2.31 -0.92
N ASP A 148 16.30 3.04 -1.90
CA ASP A 148 17.08 3.83 -2.86
C ASP A 148 17.91 4.92 -2.16
N THR A 149 17.29 5.63 -1.20
CA THR A 149 17.97 6.71 -0.45
C THR A 149 19.09 6.19 0.44
N LEU A 150 18.93 4.98 0.98
CA LEU A 150 19.94 4.32 1.81
C LEU A 150 20.99 3.55 0.99
N GLY A 151 20.84 3.44 -0.32
CA GLY A 151 21.70 2.63 -1.19
C GLY A 151 21.62 1.13 -0.89
N ILE A 152 20.49 0.65 -0.38
CA ILE A 152 20.28 -0.76 -0.03
C ILE A 152 19.59 -1.46 -1.19
N GLU A 153 20.20 -2.49 -1.74
CA GLU A 153 19.55 -3.36 -2.74
C GLU A 153 18.36 -4.10 -2.11
N ARG A 154 17.19 -3.92 -2.69
CA ARG A 154 15.97 -4.60 -2.23
C ARG A 154 15.88 -6.01 -2.79
N LYS A 155 15.84 -7.00 -1.92
CA LYS A 155 15.62 -8.40 -2.30
C LYS A 155 14.11 -8.70 -2.34
N ASN A 156 13.52 -8.56 -3.52
CA ASN A 156 12.12 -8.93 -3.72
C ASN A 156 11.90 -10.44 -3.51
N LYS A 157 10.69 -10.81 -3.11
CA LYS A 157 10.23 -12.20 -2.95
C LYS A 157 8.96 -12.43 -3.76
N ASP A 158 8.62 -13.68 -4.05
CA ASP A 158 7.44 -14.04 -4.87
C ASP A 158 6.10 -13.51 -4.32
N ARG A 159 6.05 -13.01 -3.09
CA ARG A 159 4.85 -12.33 -2.55
C ARG A 159 4.43 -11.08 -3.33
N ILE A 160 5.34 -10.47 -4.12
CA ILE A 160 5.00 -9.36 -5.02
C ILE A 160 4.03 -9.77 -6.13
N LEU A 161 3.76 -11.06 -6.31
CA LEU A 161 2.68 -11.55 -7.16
C LEU A 161 1.33 -10.90 -6.81
N ASN A 162 1.06 -10.64 -5.52
CA ASN A 162 -0.15 -9.96 -5.09
C ASN A 162 -0.25 -8.55 -5.69
N ILE A 163 0.88 -7.87 -5.87
CA ILE A 163 0.96 -6.52 -6.47
C ILE A 163 0.66 -6.60 -7.96
N VAL A 164 1.23 -7.58 -8.65
CA VAL A 164 0.96 -7.83 -10.08
C VAL A 164 -0.53 -8.12 -10.29
N ILE A 165 -1.12 -8.97 -9.45
CA ILE A 165 -2.54 -9.32 -9.52
C ILE A 165 -3.43 -8.07 -9.33
N ILE A 166 -3.16 -7.24 -8.31
CA ILE A 166 -3.97 -6.04 -8.08
C ILE A 166 -3.81 -5.03 -9.22
N GLY A 167 -2.59 -4.85 -9.76
CA GLY A 167 -2.34 -4.00 -10.92
C GLY A 167 -3.12 -4.47 -12.15
N ASN A 168 -3.09 -5.77 -12.44
CA ASN A 168 -3.86 -6.33 -13.56
C ASN A 168 -5.37 -6.20 -13.36
N ASN A 169 -5.87 -6.36 -12.13
CA ASN A 169 -7.29 -6.24 -11.81
C ASN A 169 -7.80 -4.79 -11.87
N THR A 170 -6.93 -3.80 -11.61
CA THR A 170 -7.28 -2.38 -11.65
C THR A 170 -7.02 -1.73 -13.01
N PHE A 171 -6.64 -2.49 -14.02
CA PHE A 171 -6.34 -1.99 -15.37
C PHE A 171 -7.43 -1.07 -15.92
N GLU A 172 -8.67 -1.56 -15.99
CA GLU A 172 -9.80 -0.76 -16.52
C GLU A 172 -10.09 0.48 -15.66
N TRP A 173 -9.98 0.32 -14.33
CA TRP A 173 -10.18 1.43 -13.41
C TRP A 173 -9.18 2.56 -13.65
N THR A 174 -7.94 2.24 -13.96
CA THR A 174 -6.89 3.23 -14.28
C THR A 174 -7.29 4.12 -15.44
N PHE A 175 -7.86 3.56 -16.52
CA PHE A 175 -8.35 4.35 -17.64
C PHE A 175 -9.58 5.19 -17.26
N LYS A 176 -10.54 4.60 -16.55
CA LYS A 176 -11.77 5.29 -16.12
C LYS A 176 -11.49 6.52 -15.25
N VAL A 177 -10.58 6.44 -14.29
CA VAL A 177 -10.25 7.59 -13.42
C VAL A 177 -9.50 8.69 -14.18
N ASN A 178 -8.76 8.34 -15.22
CA ASN A 178 -8.10 9.28 -16.11
C ASN A 178 -8.99 9.80 -17.24
N LYS A 179 -10.28 9.41 -17.24
CA LYS A 179 -11.25 9.77 -18.30
C LYS A 179 -10.77 9.37 -19.70
N GLN A 180 -10.10 8.23 -19.78
CA GLN A 180 -9.60 7.66 -21.02
C GLN A 180 -10.48 6.45 -21.42
N GLU A 181 -10.52 6.17 -22.71
CA GLU A 181 -11.18 4.98 -23.24
C GLU A 181 -10.44 3.72 -22.77
N VAL A 182 -11.21 2.74 -22.28
CA VAL A 182 -10.64 1.47 -21.82
C VAL A 182 -10.33 0.61 -23.04
N PRO A 183 -9.07 0.17 -23.23
CA PRO A 183 -8.74 -0.76 -24.31
C PRO A 183 -9.57 -2.04 -24.22
N ILE A 184 -10.01 -2.55 -25.36
CA ILE A 184 -10.82 -3.79 -25.45
C ILE A 184 -10.07 -4.96 -24.83
N ASN A 185 -8.77 -5.05 -25.10
CA ASN A 185 -7.93 -6.14 -24.63
C ASN A 185 -6.88 -5.65 -23.63
N LYS A 186 -6.75 -6.37 -22.52
CA LYS A 186 -5.62 -6.18 -21.59
C LYS A 186 -4.34 -6.72 -22.24
N PRO A 187 -3.18 -6.09 -22.00
CA PRO A 187 -1.92 -6.61 -22.51
C PRO A 187 -1.62 -8.00 -21.92
N TYR A 188 -1.05 -8.87 -22.71
CA TYR A 188 -0.47 -10.11 -22.21
C TYR A 188 0.76 -9.80 -21.38
N LEU A 189 0.79 -10.31 -20.14
CA LEU A 189 1.94 -10.16 -19.25
C LEU A 189 2.68 -11.50 -19.14
N LYS A 190 3.98 -11.46 -19.33
CA LYS A 190 4.90 -12.56 -19.04
C LYS A 190 6.03 -12.01 -18.19
N LEU A 191 6.01 -12.31 -16.90
CA LEU A 191 6.91 -11.72 -15.91
C LEU A 191 7.74 -12.81 -15.26
N PHE A 192 9.02 -12.52 -15.03
CA PHE A 192 9.90 -13.39 -14.24
C PHE A 192 9.77 -13.05 -12.76
N SER A 193 9.42 -14.05 -11.96
CA SER A 193 9.34 -13.88 -10.51
C SER A 193 10.72 -13.77 -9.89
N PRO A 194 10.85 -13.22 -8.67
CA PRO A 194 12.12 -13.20 -7.95
C PRO A 194 12.77 -14.57 -7.76
N SER A 195 11.97 -15.66 -7.71
CA SER A 195 12.47 -17.04 -7.65
C SER A 195 12.75 -17.68 -9.01
N GLY A 196 12.64 -16.92 -10.12
CA GLY A 196 12.86 -17.43 -11.47
C GLY A 196 11.66 -18.14 -12.11
N LYS A 197 10.48 -18.14 -11.46
CA LYS A 197 9.25 -18.67 -12.06
C LYS A 197 8.70 -17.69 -13.11
N ILE A 198 7.88 -18.20 -14.02
CA ILE A 198 7.20 -17.36 -15.01
C ILE A 198 5.74 -17.17 -14.58
N TRP A 199 5.33 -15.90 -14.44
CA TRP A 199 3.94 -15.51 -14.25
C TRP A 199 3.34 -15.03 -15.56
N LYS A 200 2.18 -15.56 -15.92
CA LYS A 200 1.47 -15.21 -17.15
C LYS A 200 0.06 -14.74 -16.81
N PHE A 201 -0.37 -13.64 -17.44
CA PHE A 201 -1.70 -13.07 -17.28
C PHE A 201 -2.26 -12.66 -18.63
N ASN A 202 -3.59 -12.73 -18.74
CA ASN A 202 -4.38 -12.37 -19.90
C ASN A 202 -4.10 -13.28 -21.12
N ASP A 203 -4.77 -12.99 -22.25
CA ASP A 203 -4.68 -13.84 -23.42
C ASP A 203 -3.46 -13.48 -24.28
N LEU A 204 -2.73 -14.50 -24.75
CA LEU A 204 -1.58 -14.35 -25.61
C LEU A 204 -1.95 -13.80 -27.02
N GLN A 205 -3.20 -13.94 -27.44
CA GLN A 205 -3.66 -13.44 -28.75
C GLN A 205 -3.72 -11.92 -28.83
N ASN A 206 -3.58 -11.22 -27.71
CA ASN A 206 -3.54 -9.77 -27.69
C ASN A 206 -2.25 -9.25 -28.32
N SER A 207 -2.37 -8.22 -29.14
CA SER A 207 -1.24 -7.61 -29.87
C SER A 207 -0.22 -6.95 -28.94
N ASN A 208 -0.64 -6.48 -27.76
CA ASN A 208 0.22 -5.81 -26.78
C ASN A 208 0.79 -6.82 -25.80
N LYS A 209 2.12 -6.85 -25.69
CA LYS A 209 2.84 -7.73 -24.76
C LYS A 209 3.74 -6.90 -23.84
N ILE A 210 3.83 -7.33 -22.58
CA ILE A 210 4.80 -6.83 -21.60
C ILE A 210 5.55 -8.06 -21.10
N GLU A 211 6.87 -8.08 -21.32
CA GLU A 211 7.75 -9.15 -20.85
C GLU A 211 8.85 -8.55 -19.96
N GLY A 212 9.15 -9.18 -18.82
CA GLY A 212 10.17 -8.73 -17.88
C GLY A 212 10.44 -9.71 -16.75
#